data_0429b4c011a35536e5f582a9651a30af
#
_entry.id   0429b4c011a35536e5f582a9651a30af
#
_cell.length_a   1.000
_cell.length_b   1.000
_cell.length_c   1.000
_cell.angle_alpha   90.00
_cell.angle_beta   90.00
_cell.angle_gamma   90.00
#
_symmetry.space_group_name_H-M   'P 1'
#
loop_
_entity.id
_entity.type
_entity.pdbx_description
1 polymer ?
#
loop_
_entity_poly.entity_id
_entity_poly.type
_entity_poly.pdbx_seq_one_letter_code
_entity_poly.pdbx_strand_id
1 'polypeptide(L)'
;MAARRPSLSTAVARWHADETTVGSPLIASEVAFLRRTRVFGATGTVLMAIGALGAGARPVVQDPTFGVRLLNLPSRIQTVSLTMTTTGAVMMALAWLMLGRFALGDRRMSRGQLDRTLLIWALPLLFAPPMYSKDVYSYLAQSQIARLGLDPYRVGPAPGLGLDHVFTLSVPSLWRDTPAPYGPLFLWIGRGISEITGDNIVAAVLCHRLVVLVGVGLIVWATPRLARRCGVAEVSALWLGPCNPLLFMHLVAGIHNEALMLGLMLTGTEFALRAISRTRDNYPAGPLVPRPLRWPHDRADWLRWKPLAMLIAGTVLITMASQVKLPALLAVGFVAVALAAKWGGSLRALLVAGGSMGAIAVAVTALIGWSSGLGFGWLFTLGTANVVRSWMSPPTLVALGTGQVGNLLGLGDHTTAVLGLTRAIGVIIIAILVTWLLLSVLRGRLHPVGGLGVALGVTVLLAPVVQPWYLLWAIIPLATWASRPGFRGTAIAMTLLVGIFGPTANGDRFALFQIFDATIASTVIVALLIAITYTRLPWRPLPEADGVDDRASSPPVPPVANSDAYAETP
;
A
#
# COMPACT_ATOMS: atom_id res chain seq x y z
N MET A 1 39.39 21.60 -3.70
CA MET A 1 38.32 21.22 -2.75
C MET A 1 37.51 20.05 -3.33
N ALA A 2 37.74 18.83 -2.90
CA ALA A 2 36.99 17.69 -3.36
C ALA A 2 35.57 17.75 -2.69
N ALA A 3 34.54 17.90 -3.51
CA ALA A 3 33.15 17.87 -3.04
C ALA A 3 32.91 16.50 -2.37
N ARG A 4 32.72 16.49 -1.05
CA ARG A 4 32.33 15.28 -0.31
C ARG A 4 31.03 14.75 -0.92
N ARG A 5 31.07 13.54 -1.47
CA ARG A 5 29.87 12.84 -1.95
C ARG A 5 28.85 12.78 -0.81
N PRO A 6 27.58 13.16 -1.04
CA PRO A 6 26.57 13.12 -0.01
C PRO A 6 26.44 11.70 0.56
N SER A 7 26.31 11.57 1.87
CA SER A 7 26.06 10.27 2.51
C SER A 7 24.72 9.71 2.02
N LEU A 8 24.57 8.39 2.02
CA LEU A 8 23.31 7.74 1.59
C LEU A 8 22.09 8.26 2.37
N SER A 9 22.26 8.58 3.69
CA SER A 9 21.20 9.20 4.51
C SER A 9 20.81 10.58 4.01
N THR A 10 21.77 11.36 3.56
CA THR A 10 21.51 12.67 2.95
C THR A 10 20.80 12.53 1.60
N ALA A 11 21.14 11.49 0.81
CA ALA A 11 20.46 11.22 -0.46
C ALA A 11 18.99 10.82 -0.25
N VAL A 12 18.70 9.94 0.72
CA VAL A 12 17.32 9.56 1.07
C VAL A 12 16.56 10.73 1.69
N ALA A 13 17.16 11.50 2.59
CA ALA A 13 16.54 12.70 3.18
C ALA A 13 16.15 13.75 2.12
N ARG A 14 16.84 13.79 0.99
CA ARG A 14 16.50 14.66 -0.14
C ARG A 14 15.18 14.31 -0.85
N TRP A 15 14.55 13.19 -0.58
CA TRP A 15 13.23 12.86 -1.11
C TRP A 15 12.10 13.64 -0.45
N HIS A 16 12.38 14.24 0.71
CA HIS A 16 11.44 15.07 1.45
C HIS A 16 11.59 16.55 1.14
N ALA A 17 10.46 17.26 1.04
CA ALA A 17 10.33 18.71 1.12
C ALA A 17 9.01 19.03 1.82
N ASP A 18 9.01 20.10 2.58
CA ASP A 18 7.82 20.57 3.29
C ASP A 18 6.79 21.12 2.28
N GLU A 19 5.54 20.66 2.40
CA GLU A 19 4.39 21.07 1.58
C GLU A 19 3.27 21.68 2.46
N THR A 20 3.62 22.21 3.62
CA THR A 20 2.64 22.77 4.57
C THR A 20 1.91 24.01 4.06
N THR A 21 2.38 24.64 2.98
CA THR A 21 1.63 25.70 2.31
C THR A 21 0.33 25.13 1.77
N VAL A 22 -0.79 25.58 2.34
CA VAL A 22 -2.13 25.21 1.90
C VAL A 22 -2.34 25.74 0.48
N GLY A 23 -2.52 24.85 -0.48
CA GLY A 23 -2.86 25.25 -1.85
C GLY A 23 -4.22 25.95 -1.88
N SER A 24 -4.39 26.89 -2.81
CA SER A 24 -5.69 27.52 -3.04
C SER A 24 -6.75 26.50 -3.45
N PRO A 25 -8.04 26.72 -3.14
CA PRO A 25 -9.10 25.84 -3.62
C PRO A 25 -9.26 25.89 -5.14
N LEU A 26 -9.78 24.83 -5.73
CA LEU A 26 -10.06 24.75 -7.16
C LEU A 26 -11.11 25.78 -7.57
N ILE A 27 -10.92 26.40 -8.73
CA ILE A 27 -11.94 27.27 -9.37
C ILE A 27 -13.03 26.42 -10.05
N ALA A 28 -14.14 27.04 -10.43
CA ALA A 28 -15.31 26.34 -10.98
C ALA A 28 -14.99 25.48 -12.22
N SER A 29 -14.16 25.95 -13.12
CA SER A 29 -13.72 25.19 -14.31
C SER A 29 -12.89 23.97 -13.93
N GLU A 30 -11.99 24.09 -12.97
CA GLU A 30 -11.18 22.96 -12.45
C GLU A 30 -12.04 21.92 -11.73
N VAL A 31 -13.05 22.37 -10.97
CA VAL A 31 -14.03 21.45 -10.35
C VAL A 31 -14.84 20.69 -11.40
N ALA A 32 -15.20 21.34 -12.52
CA ALA A 32 -15.87 20.68 -13.63
C ALA A 32 -14.96 19.62 -14.28
N PHE A 33 -13.68 19.92 -14.52
CA PHE A 33 -12.70 18.96 -15.02
C PHE A 33 -12.48 17.81 -14.03
N LEU A 34 -12.35 18.07 -12.75
CA LEU A 34 -12.25 17.05 -11.70
C LEU A 34 -13.44 16.10 -11.72
N ARG A 35 -14.67 16.65 -11.86
CA ARG A 35 -15.89 15.84 -11.97
C ARG A 35 -15.86 14.92 -13.19
N ARG A 36 -15.46 15.43 -14.37
CA ARG A 36 -15.34 14.64 -15.61
C ARG A 36 -14.26 13.56 -15.47
N THR A 37 -13.11 13.89 -14.91
CA THR A 37 -12.03 12.94 -14.63
C THR A 37 -12.50 11.80 -13.71
N ARG A 38 -13.27 12.15 -12.66
CA ARG A 38 -13.86 11.15 -11.76
C ARG A 38 -14.81 10.21 -12.48
N VAL A 39 -15.68 10.75 -13.34
CA VAL A 39 -16.60 9.94 -14.15
C VAL A 39 -15.82 9.04 -15.12
N PHE A 40 -14.78 9.56 -15.78
CA PHE A 40 -13.94 8.77 -16.69
C PHE A 40 -13.28 7.58 -15.98
N GLY A 41 -12.71 7.79 -14.78
CA GLY A 41 -12.16 6.71 -13.97
C GLY A 41 -13.22 5.73 -13.44
N ALA A 42 -14.40 6.23 -13.06
CA ALA A 42 -15.53 5.39 -12.65
C ALA A 42 -16.02 4.49 -13.79
N THR A 43 -16.11 5.02 -15.01
CA THR A 43 -16.40 4.21 -16.21
C THR A 43 -15.35 3.12 -16.39
N GLY A 44 -14.07 3.44 -16.15
CA GLY A 44 -12.99 2.45 -16.17
C GLY A 44 -13.21 1.32 -15.16
N THR A 45 -13.56 1.64 -13.90
CA THR A 45 -13.79 0.60 -12.88
C THR A 45 -15.07 -0.20 -13.14
N VAL A 46 -16.10 0.38 -13.74
CA VAL A 46 -17.30 -0.35 -14.22
C VAL A 46 -16.92 -1.33 -15.33
N LEU A 47 -16.11 -0.90 -16.32
CA LEU A 47 -15.61 -1.78 -17.39
C LEU A 47 -14.78 -2.94 -16.82
N MET A 48 -13.92 -2.67 -15.84
CA MET A 48 -13.19 -3.72 -15.14
C MET A 48 -14.14 -4.73 -14.48
N ALA A 49 -15.16 -4.25 -13.77
CA ALA A 49 -16.11 -5.10 -13.06
C ALA A 49 -16.94 -5.98 -14.03
N ILE A 50 -17.41 -5.40 -15.14
CA ILE A 50 -18.14 -6.16 -16.18
C ILE A 50 -17.20 -7.15 -16.89
N GLY A 51 -16.01 -6.72 -17.27
CA GLY A 51 -15.01 -7.58 -17.88
C GLY A 51 -14.59 -8.74 -16.99
N ALA A 52 -14.55 -8.52 -15.66
CA ALA A 52 -14.23 -9.57 -14.68
C ALA A 52 -15.24 -10.72 -14.66
N LEU A 53 -16.46 -10.53 -15.12
CA LEU A 53 -17.45 -11.62 -15.27
C LEU A 53 -16.98 -12.71 -16.25
N GLY A 54 -16.12 -12.36 -17.21
CA GLY A 54 -15.53 -13.31 -18.17
C GLY A 54 -14.03 -13.54 -17.98
N ALA A 55 -13.29 -12.49 -17.62
CA ALA A 55 -11.83 -12.53 -17.51
C ALA A 55 -11.31 -12.59 -16.06
N GLY A 56 -12.16 -12.40 -15.04
CA GLY A 56 -11.75 -12.45 -13.63
C GLY A 56 -11.52 -13.87 -13.11
N ALA A 57 -11.02 -13.96 -11.88
CA ALA A 57 -10.78 -15.22 -11.18
C ALA A 57 -12.09 -15.75 -10.57
N ARG A 58 -12.93 -16.35 -11.43
CA ARG A 58 -14.18 -16.97 -10.99
C ARG A 58 -13.94 -18.31 -10.28
N PRO A 59 -14.77 -18.72 -9.32
CA PRO A 59 -14.68 -20.03 -8.71
C PRO A 59 -14.97 -21.14 -9.73
N VAL A 60 -14.34 -22.29 -9.58
CA VAL A 60 -14.54 -23.46 -10.46
C VAL A 60 -15.94 -24.04 -10.29
N VAL A 61 -16.40 -24.09 -9.05
CA VAL A 61 -17.78 -24.50 -8.68
C VAL A 61 -18.46 -23.35 -7.94
N GLN A 62 -19.78 -23.39 -7.86
CA GLN A 62 -20.61 -22.33 -7.26
C GLN A 62 -20.42 -20.94 -7.92
N ASP A 63 -20.12 -20.90 -9.22
CA ASP A 63 -20.07 -19.64 -9.96
C ASP A 63 -21.48 -19.02 -10.01
N PRO A 64 -21.71 -17.83 -9.39
CA PRO A 64 -23.04 -17.23 -9.33
C PRO A 64 -23.54 -16.73 -10.69
N THR A 65 -22.67 -16.68 -11.70
CA THR A 65 -23.06 -16.27 -13.07
C THR A 65 -23.51 -17.45 -13.91
N PHE A 66 -23.23 -18.69 -13.46
CA PHE A 66 -23.58 -19.88 -14.21
C PHE A 66 -25.11 -20.02 -14.35
N GLY A 67 -25.57 -20.28 -15.58
CA GLY A 67 -27.01 -20.40 -15.88
C GLY A 67 -27.75 -19.07 -16.11
N VAL A 68 -27.19 -17.93 -15.70
CA VAL A 68 -27.76 -16.60 -15.95
C VAL A 68 -27.23 -16.06 -17.28
N ARG A 69 -28.06 -16.11 -18.35
CA ARG A 69 -27.63 -15.81 -19.73
C ARG A 69 -26.82 -14.53 -19.86
N LEU A 70 -27.29 -13.40 -19.31
CA LEU A 70 -26.65 -12.11 -19.42
C LEU A 70 -25.31 -12.04 -18.66
N LEU A 71 -25.26 -12.57 -17.44
CA LEU A 71 -24.06 -12.54 -16.60
C LEU A 71 -23.01 -13.56 -17.06
N ASN A 72 -23.44 -14.66 -17.69
CA ASN A 72 -22.53 -15.68 -18.22
C ASN A 72 -22.05 -15.41 -19.66
N LEU A 73 -22.65 -14.45 -20.37
CA LEU A 73 -22.20 -14.08 -21.72
C LEU A 73 -20.71 -13.67 -21.77
N PRO A 74 -20.18 -12.84 -20.85
CA PRO A 74 -18.77 -12.46 -20.85
C PRO A 74 -17.80 -13.66 -20.80
N SER A 75 -18.17 -14.76 -20.15
CA SER A 75 -17.32 -15.96 -20.05
C SER A 75 -17.15 -16.70 -21.38
N ARG A 76 -18.09 -16.52 -22.32
CA ARG A 76 -18.05 -17.13 -23.66
C ARG A 76 -17.19 -16.33 -24.64
N ILE A 77 -16.89 -15.08 -24.32
CA ILE A 77 -16.14 -14.14 -25.16
C ILE A 77 -14.94 -13.59 -24.37
N GLN A 78 -14.05 -14.49 -23.95
CA GLN A 78 -12.96 -14.19 -23.01
C GLN A 78 -12.05 -13.05 -23.50
N THR A 79 -11.70 -13.00 -24.79
CA THR A 79 -10.86 -11.94 -25.35
C THR A 79 -11.53 -10.57 -25.23
N VAL A 80 -12.85 -10.48 -25.48
CA VAL A 80 -13.61 -9.23 -25.30
C VAL A 80 -13.63 -8.84 -23.83
N SER A 81 -13.87 -9.79 -22.95
CA SER A 81 -13.87 -9.56 -21.49
C SER A 81 -12.50 -9.09 -20.97
N LEU A 82 -11.43 -9.67 -21.49
CA LEU A 82 -10.06 -9.24 -21.20
C LEU A 82 -9.81 -7.83 -21.73
N THR A 83 -10.25 -7.52 -22.96
CA THR A 83 -10.18 -6.18 -23.54
C THR A 83 -10.90 -5.15 -22.67
N MET A 84 -12.13 -5.46 -22.22
CA MET A 84 -12.89 -4.57 -21.31
C MET A 84 -12.13 -4.32 -20.01
N THR A 85 -11.59 -5.38 -19.40
CA THR A 85 -10.84 -5.26 -18.15
C THR A 85 -9.57 -4.42 -18.33
N THR A 86 -8.80 -4.67 -19.40
CA THR A 86 -7.58 -3.93 -19.70
C THR A 86 -7.88 -2.47 -20.03
N THR A 87 -8.88 -2.21 -20.87
CA THR A 87 -9.35 -0.85 -21.18
C THR A 87 -9.75 -0.10 -19.91
N GLY A 88 -10.54 -0.75 -19.05
CA GLY A 88 -10.97 -0.16 -17.79
C GLY A 88 -9.81 0.17 -16.86
N ALA A 89 -8.82 -0.73 -16.74
CA ALA A 89 -7.62 -0.51 -15.94
C ALA A 89 -6.79 0.68 -16.48
N VAL A 90 -6.60 0.78 -17.79
CA VAL A 90 -5.89 1.91 -18.41
C VAL A 90 -6.67 3.22 -18.23
N MET A 91 -8.01 3.22 -18.40
CA MET A 91 -8.83 4.40 -18.13
C MET A 91 -8.71 4.86 -16.68
N MET A 92 -8.77 3.95 -15.71
CA MET A 92 -8.59 4.27 -14.30
C MET A 92 -7.19 4.84 -14.03
N ALA A 93 -6.14 4.25 -14.60
CA ALA A 93 -4.76 4.73 -14.45
C ALA A 93 -4.58 6.13 -15.04
N LEU A 94 -5.14 6.41 -16.23
CA LEU A 94 -5.12 7.73 -16.84
C LEU A 94 -5.91 8.76 -16.02
N ALA A 95 -7.10 8.38 -15.51
CA ALA A 95 -7.87 9.23 -14.61
C ALA A 95 -7.07 9.57 -13.34
N TRP A 96 -6.37 8.59 -12.76
CA TRP A 96 -5.50 8.80 -11.62
C TRP A 96 -4.35 9.79 -11.92
N LEU A 97 -3.72 9.68 -13.08
CA LEU A 97 -2.72 10.66 -13.52
C LEU A 97 -3.30 12.07 -13.63
N MET A 98 -4.49 12.21 -14.22
CA MET A 98 -5.18 13.50 -14.32
C MET A 98 -5.51 14.07 -12.94
N LEU A 99 -5.94 13.22 -11.98
CA LEU A 99 -6.19 13.62 -10.59
C LEU A 99 -4.93 14.19 -9.94
N GLY A 100 -3.75 13.71 -10.33
CA GLY A 100 -2.46 14.21 -9.84
C GLY A 100 -2.29 15.71 -10.02
N ARG A 101 -2.83 16.29 -11.09
CA ARG A 101 -2.79 17.74 -11.34
C ARG A 101 -3.53 18.52 -10.26
N PHE A 102 -4.65 17.99 -9.79
CA PHE A 102 -5.46 18.59 -8.73
C PHE A 102 -4.99 18.23 -7.32
N ALA A 103 -4.09 17.26 -7.20
CA ALA A 103 -3.49 16.86 -5.92
C ALA A 103 -2.15 17.55 -5.64
N LEU A 104 -1.38 17.86 -6.69
CA LEU A 104 0.01 18.35 -6.59
C LEU A 104 0.17 19.82 -7.01
N GLY A 105 -0.82 20.40 -7.69
CA GLY A 105 -0.77 21.79 -8.17
C GLY A 105 -0.87 22.83 -7.06
N ASP A 106 -0.75 24.11 -7.45
CA ASP A 106 -0.91 25.25 -6.55
C ASP A 106 -2.36 25.40 -6.07
N ARG A 107 -3.31 25.04 -6.93
CA ARG A 107 -4.70 24.84 -6.56
C ARG A 107 -4.97 23.36 -6.35
N ARG A 108 -5.56 23.01 -5.21
CA ARG A 108 -5.72 21.62 -4.80
C ARG A 108 -7.17 21.28 -4.54
N MET A 109 -7.55 20.05 -4.92
CA MET A 109 -8.84 19.50 -4.54
C MET A 109 -8.93 19.32 -3.01
N SER A 110 -10.14 19.40 -2.47
CA SER A 110 -10.38 19.12 -1.07
C SER A 110 -10.28 17.61 -0.78
N ARG A 111 -10.01 17.27 0.48
CA ARG A 111 -10.03 15.88 0.93
C ARG A 111 -11.35 15.19 0.60
N GLY A 112 -12.49 15.83 0.87
CA GLY A 112 -13.81 15.25 0.59
C GLY A 112 -14.06 14.99 -0.91
N GLN A 113 -13.43 15.78 -1.80
CA GLN A 113 -13.50 15.53 -3.24
C GLN A 113 -12.72 14.27 -3.62
N LEU A 114 -11.58 13.99 -2.98
CA LEU A 114 -10.79 12.78 -3.21
C LEU A 114 -11.43 11.56 -2.55
N ASP A 115 -11.91 11.67 -1.30
CA ASP A 115 -12.61 10.58 -0.61
C ASP A 115 -13.83 10.10 -1.42
N ARG A 116 -14.59 11.05 -2.00
CA ARG A 116 -15.70 10.74 -2.92
C ARG A 116 -15.21 10.00 -4.17
N THR A 117 -14.05 10.35 -4.72
CA THR A 117 -13.46 9.65 -5.87
C THR A 117 -13.08 8.22 -5.51
N LEU A 118 -12.44 8.01 -4.35
CA LEU A 118 -12.09 6.69 -3.83
C LEU A 118 -13.33 5.78 -3.72
N LEU A 119 -14.40 6.30 -3.10
CA LEU A 119 -15.65 5.53 -2.95
C LEU A 119 -16.28 5.16 -4.30
N ILE A 120 -16.40 6.13 -5.23
CA ILE A 120 -17.02 5.91 -6.54
C ILE A 120 -16.23 4.89 -7.35
N TRP A 121 -14.88 4.94 -7.31
CA TRP A 121 -14.04 3.99 -8.06
C TRP A 121 -14.00 2.60 -7.42
N ALA A 122 -14.08 2.51 -6.09
CA ALA A 122 -14.11 1.23 -5.41
C ALA A 122 -15.44 0.48 -5.61
N LEU A 123 -16.57 1.20 -5.66
CA LEU A 123 -17.91 0.62 -5.61
C LEU A 123 -18.16 -0.49 -6.67
N PRO A 124 -17.86 -0.31 -7.97
CA PRO A 124 -18.06 -1.37 -8.95
C PRO A 124 -17.23 -2.62 -8.66
N LEU A 125 -16.01 -2.46 -8.13
CA LEU A 125 -15.07 -3.54 -7.86
C LEU A 125 -15.48 -4.38 -6.63
N LEU A 126 -16.36 -3.87 -5.77
CA LEU A 126 -16.86 -4.59 -4.61
C LEU A 126 -17.73 -5.80 -4.98
N PHE A 127 -18.39 -5.71 -6.13
CA PHE A 127 -19.30 -6.75 -6.61
C PHE A 127 -18.70 -7.60 -7.74
N ALA A 128 -17.51 -7.22 -8.21
CA ALA A 128 -16.83 -7.97 -9.25
C ALA A 128 -16.29 -9.31 -8.72
N PRO A 129 -16.16 -10.35 -9.56
CA PRO A 129 -15.33 -11.51 -9.23
C PRO A 129 -13.92 -11.07 -8.81
N PRO A 130 -13.18 -11.86 -8.01
CA PRO A 130 -11.78 -11.57 -7.71
C PRO A 130 -10.97 -11.34 -8.98
N MET A 131 -10.03 -10.40 -8.96
CA MET A 131 -9.24 -10.01 -10.13
C MET A 131 -7.75 -10.04 -9.82
N TYR A 132 -6.93 -10.28 -10.86
CA TYR A 132 -5.46 -10.25 -10.84
C TYR A 132 -4.78 -11.30 -9.94
N SER A 133 -5.53 -12.09 -9.20
CA SER A 133 -5.03 -13.17 -8.36
C SER A 133 -6.15 -14.14 -7.98
N LYS A 134 -5.78 -15.37 -7.64
CA LYS A 134 -6.65 -16.39 -7.04
C LYS A 134 -6.33 -16.61 -5.56
N ASP A 135 -5.52 -15.76 -4.93
CA ASP A 135 -5.07 -15.94 -3.54
C ASP A 135 -6.22 -16.04 -2.54
N VAL A 136 -7.33 -15.35 -2.80
CA VAL A 136 -8.52 -15.44 -1.95
C VAL A 136 -9.01 -16.88 -1.77
N TYR A 137 -8.94 -17.71 -2.80
CA TYR A 137 -9.34 -19.12 -2.69
C TYR A 137 -8.40 -19.94 -1.81
N SER A 138 -7.10 -19.60 -1.81
CA SER A 138 -6.16 -20.15 -0.84
C SER A 138 -6.50 -19.73 0.59
N TYR A 139 -6.93 -18.47 0.80
CA TYR A 139 -7.41 -18.01 2.11
C TYR A 139 -8.62 -18.81 2.58
N LEU A 140 -9.61 -19.04 1.69
CA LEU A 140 -10.81 -19.82 2.00
C LEU A 140 -10.43 -21.25 2.41
N ALA A 141 -9.62 -21.92 1.61
CA ALA A 141 -9.20 -23.30 1.86
C ALA A 141 -8.42 -23.44 3.17
N GLN A 142 -7.44 -22.56 3.42
CA GLN A 142 -6.64 -22.57 4.65
C GLN A 142 -7.48 -22.24 5.90
N SER A 143 -8.47 -21.36 5.76
CA SER A 143 -9.44 -21.03 6.82
C SER A 143 -10.33 -22.22 7.15
N GLN A 144 -10.75 -22.97 6.13
CA GLN A 144 -11.54 -24.19 6.29
C GLN A 144 -10.73 -25.30 6.97
N ILE A 145 -9.45 -25.47 6.62
CA ILE A 145 -8.54 -26.39 7.32
C ILE A 145 -8.50 -26.05 8.82
N ALA A 146 -8.33 -24.75 9.16
CA ALA A 146 -8.35 -24.30 10.54
C ALA A 146 -9.71 -24.52 11.24
N ARG A 147 -10.83 -24.38 10.51
CA ARG A 147 -12.19 -24.66 11.04
C ARG A 147 -12.36 -26.13 11.39
N LEU A 148 -11.83 -27.02 10.57
CA LEU A 148 -11.88 -28.48 10.81
C LEU A 148 -10.92 -28.96 11.91
N GLY A 149 -10.21 -28.04 12.59
CA GLY A 149 -9.27 -28.39 13.65
C GLY A 149 -7.94 -28.96 13.14
N LEU A 150 -7.69 -28.92 11.84
CA LEU A 150 -6.42 -29.30 11.25
C LEU A 150 -5.44 -28.13 11.32
N ASP A 151 -4.13 -28.44 11.29
CA ASP A 151 -3.07 -27.41 11.34
C ASP A 151 -2.75 -26.90 9.92
N PRO A 152 -3.18 -25.67 9.55
CA PRO A 152 -2.93 -25.09 8.23
C PRO A 152 -1.44 -24.80 7.97
N TYR A 153 -0.59 -24.87 9.00
CA TYR A 153 0.86 -24.72 8.87
C TYR A 153 1.59 -26.04 8.59
N ARG A 154 0.88 -27.15 8.64
CA ARG A 154 1.42 -28.48 8.33
C ARG A 154 0.84 -29.07 7.05
N VAL A 155 -0.41 -28.77 6.76
CA VAL A 155 -1.09 -29.33 5.59
C VAL A 155 -1.57 -28.24 4.64
N GLY A 156 -1.42 -28.48 3.35
CA GLY A 156 -2.00 -27.65 2.29
C GLY A 156 -3.47 -27.98 2.02
N PRO A 157 -4.13 -27.24 1.12
CA PRO A 157 -5.53 -27.45 0.77
C PRO A 157 -5.87 -28.87 0.30
N ALA A 158 -5.07 -29.46 -0.60
CA ALA A 158 -5.37 -30.79 -1.13
C ALA A 158 -5.21 -31.92 -0.10
N PRO A 159 -4.08 -32.02 0.66
CA PRO A 159 -3.98 -33.02 1.72
C PRO A 159 -4.97 -32.79 2.88
N GLY A 160 -5.34 -31.53 3.16
CA GLY A 160 -6.22 -31.20 4.30
C GLY A 160 -7.71 -31.34 4.02
N LEU A 161 -8.16 -31.00 2.82
CA LEU A 161 -9.58 -30.98 2.44
C LEU A 161 -9.95 -32.04 1.40
N GLY A 162 -8.98 -32.57 0.65
CA GLY A 162 -9.22 -33.39 -0.53
C GLY A 162 -9.20 -32.58 -1.84
N LEU A 163 -8.88 -33.28 -2.94
CA LEU A 163 -8.77 -32.68 -4.27
C LEU A 163 -10.11 -32.17 -4.80
N ASP A 164 -11.21 -32.85 -4.47
CA ASP A 164 -12.55 -32.54 -4.96
C ASP A 164 -13.30 -31.54 -4.08
N HIS A 165 -12.69 -31.08 -3.00
CA HIS A 165 -13.34 -30.10 -2.12
C HIS A 165 -13.56 -28.77 -2.85
N VAL A 166 -14.73 -28.16 -2.63
CA VAL A 166 -15.21 -26.95 -3.29
C VAL A 166 -14.17 -25.80 -3.27
N PHE A 167 -13.46 -25.62 -2.17
CA PHE A 167 -12.41 -24.61 -2.08
C PHE A 167 -11.13 -25.05 -2.81
N THR A 168 -10.69 -26.30 -2.64
CA THR A 168 -9.47 -26.84 -3.26
C THR A 168 -9.49 -26.73 -4.78
N LEU A 169 -10.65 -26.99 -5.41
CA LEU A 169 -10.83 -26.88 -6.85
C LEU A 169 -10.49 -25.48 -7.40
N SER A 170 -10.76 -24.43 -6.61
CA SER A 170 -10.51 -23.03 -6.99
C SER A 170 -9.10 -22.52 -6.61
N VAL A 171 -8.35 -23.24 -5.75
CA VAL A 171 -6.98 -22.90 -5.38
C VAL A 171 -6.04 -23.14 -6.57
N PRO A 172 -5.12 -22.19 -6.88
CA PRO A 172 -4.08 -22.42 -7.88
C PRO A 172 -3.27 -23.68 -7.58
N SER A 173 -2.94 -24.45 -8.63
CA SER A 173 -2.20 -25.73 -8.48
C SER A 173 -0.93 -25.59 -7.64
N LEU A 174 -0.20 -24.48 -7.80
CA LEU A 174 1.01 -24.18 -7.03
C LEU A 174 0.80 -24.17 -5.51
N TRP A 175 -0.42 -23.86 -5.04
CA TRP A 175 -0.73 -23.67 -3.63
C TRP A 175 -1.58 -24.80 -3.03
N ARG A 176 -1.97 -25.81 -3.82
CA ARG A 176 -2.83 -26.90 -3.35
C ARG A 176 -2.17 -27.76 -2.29
N ASP A 177 -0.86 -27.97 -2.42
CA ASP A 177 -0.08 -28.81 -1.50
C ASP A 177 0.74 -28.00 -0.49
N THR A 178 0.61 -26.67 -0.54
CA THR A 178 1.46 -25.77 0.22
C THR A 178 0.79 -25.31 1.52
N PRO A 179 1.44 -25.46 2.69
CA PRO A 179 0.97 -24.90 3.95
C PRO A 179 0.84 -23.38 3.93
N ALA A 180 0.00 -22.83 4.82
CA ALA A 180 -0.29 -21.41 4.89
C ALA A 180 0.93 -20.57 5.30
N PRO A 181 1.30 -19.51 4.53
CA PRO A 181 2.40 -18.60 4.89
C PRO A 181 1.92 -17.37 5.69
N TYR A 182 0.69 -17.36 6.16
CA TYR A 182 0.07 -16.20 6.82
C TYR A 182 0.10 -16.33 8.34
N GLY A 183 0.18 -15.19 9.04
CA GLY A 183 0.14 -15.20 10.50
C GLY A 183 -1.22 -15.62 11.07
N PRO A 184 -1.25 -16.03 12.35
CA PRO A 184 -2.43 -16.63 12.98
C PRO A 184 -3.62 -15.68 13.10
N LEU A 185 -3.44 -14.36 13.17
CA LEU A 185 -4.56 -13.42 13.20
C LEU A 185 -5.40 -13.51 11.93
N PHE A 186 -4.75 -13.57 10.77
CA PHE A 186 -5.47 -13.62 9.49
C PHE A 186 -6.25 -14.93 9.33
N LEU A 187 -5.62 -16.05 9.65
CA LEU A 187 -6.28 -17.35 9.62
C LEU A 187 -7.39 -17.50 10.68
N TRP A 188 -7.23 -16.87 11.84
CA TRP A 188 -8.27 -16.82 12.86
C TRP A 188 -9.52 -16.06 12.39
N ILE A 189 -9.32 -14.89 11.77
CA ILE A 189 -10.41 -14.15 11.11
C ILE A 189 -11.05 -15.01 10.03
N GLY A 190 -10.25 -15.65 9.17
CA GLY A 190 -10.73 -16.54 8.12
C GLY A 190 -11.51 -17.74 8.66
N ARG A 191 -11.06 -18.37 9.78
CA ARG A 191 -11.82 -19.43 10.47
C ARG A 191 -13.20 -18.93 10.90
N GLY A 192 -13.27 -17.73 11.51
CA GLY A 192 -14.56 -17.12 11.87
C GLY A 192 -15.47 -16.87 10.67
N ILE A 193 -14.90 -16.49 9.52
CA ILE A 193 -15.65 -16.37 8.27
C ILE A 193 -16.15 -17.76 7.83
N SER A 194 -15.29 -18.77 7.85
CA SER A 194 -15.64 -20.15 7.47
C SER A 194 -16.71 -20.76 8.36
N GLU A 195 -16.75 -20.42 9.66
CA GLU A 195 -17.83 -20.82 10.58
C GLU A 195 -19.20 -20.27 10.14
N ILE A 196 -19.22 -19.02 9.65
CA ILE A 196 -20.45 -18.33 9.26
C ILE A 196 -20.92 -18.77 7.86
N THR A 197 -19.97 -18.96 6.93
CA THR A 197 -20.27 -19.17 5.51
C THR A 197 -20.31 -20.65 5.11
N GLY A 198 -19.77 -21.54 5.94
CA GLY A 198 -19.60 -22.94 5.57
C GLY A 198 -18.81 -23.08 4.28
N ASP A 199 -19.33 -23.90 3.37
CA ASP A 199 -18.72 -24.18 2.06
C ASP A 199 -19.21 -23.23 0.94
N ASN A 200 -19.91 -22.14 1.28
CA ASN A 200 -20.39 -21.16 0.30
C ASN A 200 -19.24 -20.23 -0.12
N ILE A 201 -18.69 -20.46 -1.32
CA ILE A 201 -17.56 -19.68 -1.86
C ILE A 201 -17.90 -18.20 -1.98
N VAL A 202 -19.09 -17.87 -2.51
CA VAL A 202 -19.47 -16.47 -2.79
C VAL A 202 -19.57 -15.67 -1.49
N ALA A 203 -20.25 -16.23 -0.49
CA ALA A 203 -20.36 -15.60 0.83
C ALA A 203 -18.98 -15.43 1.49
N ALA A 204 -18.12 -16.44 1.41
CA ALA A 204 -16.77 -16.40 1.97
C ALA A 204 -15.89 -15.35 1.30
N VAL A 205 -15.95 -15.24 -0.03
CA VAL A 205 -15.24 -14.18 -0.81
C VAL A 205 -15.72 -12.78 -0.42
N LEU A 206 -17.04 -12.58 -0.27
CA LEU A 206 -17.60 -11.30 0.16
C LEU A 206 -17.19 -10.93 1.58
N CYS A 207 -17.18 -11.89 2.52
CA CYS A 207 -16.71 -11.66 3.88
C CYS A 207 -15.21 -11.28 3.92
N HIS A 208 -14.35 -11.97 3.16
CA HIS A 208 -12.94 -11.59 3.04
C HIS A 208 -12.77 -10.19 2.42
N ARG A 209 -13.62 -9.82 1.45
CA ARG A 209 -13.62 -8.47 0.88
C ARG A 209 -13.99 -7.41 1.93
N LEU A 210 -14.93 -7.69 2.83
CA LEU A 210 -15.22 -6.78 3.95
C LEU A 210 -14.01 -6.58 4.86
N VAL A 211 -13.27 -7.64 5.16
CA VAL A 211 -12.01 -7.53 5.94
C VAL A 211 -10.99 -6.64 5.22
N VAL A 212 -10.85 -6.81 3.91
CA VAL A 212 -9.98 -5.94 3.07
C VAL A 212 -10.44 -4.49 3.13
N LEU A 213 -11.76 -4.23 3.04
CA LEU A 213 -12.30 -2.86 3.11
C LEU A 213 -12.05 -2.19 4.47
N VAL A 214 -12.09 -2.94 5.57
CA VAL A 214 -11.65 -2.43 6.88
C VAL A 214 -10.19 -1.99 6.80
N GLY A 215 -9.31 -2.81 6.22
CA GLY A 215 -7.90 -2.45 6.00
C GLY A 215 -7.73 -1.20 5.15
N VAL A 216 -8.45 -1.09 4.02
CA VAL A 216 -8.45 0.11 3.16
C VAL A 216 -8.94 1.34 3.93
N GLY A 217 -10.01 1.22 4.71
CA GLY A 217 -10.52 2.29 5.57
C GLY A 217 -9.46 2.79 6.56
N LEU A 218 -8.72 1.87 7.20
CA LEU A 218 -7.61 2.21 8.08
C LEU A 218 -6.46 2.92 7.34
N ILE A 219 -6.11 2.48 6.12
CA ILE A 219 -5.11 3.15 5.27
C ILE A 219 -5.54 4.57 4.97
N VAL A 220 -6.79 4.78 4.50
CA VAL A 220 -7.35 6.11 4.20
C VAL A 220 -7.41 6.99 5.45
N TRP A 221 -7.65 6.40 6.62
CA TRP A 221 -7.66 7.10 7.90
C TRP A 221 -6.25 7.52 8.35
N ALA A 222 -5.26 6.64 8.24
CA ALA A 222 -3.90 6.86 8.75
C ALA A 222 -3.07 7.77 7.85
N THR A 223 -3.17 7.62 6.52
CA THR A 223 -2.35 8.33 5.52
C THR A 223 -2.33 9.85 5.71
N PRO A 224 -3.48 10.57 5.78
CA PRO A 224 -3.45 12.03 5.94
C PRO A 224 -2.89 12.47 7.30
N ARG A 225 -3.03 11.64 8.34
CA ARG A 225 -2.49 11.94 9.67
C ARG A 225 -0.97 11.84 9.70
N LEU A 226 -0.43 10.78 9.10
CA LEU A 226 1.01 10.62 8.94
C LEU A 226 1.59 11.71 8.02
N ALA A 227 0.89 12.07 6.92
CA ALA A 227 1.30 13.12 6.00
C ALA A 227 1.43 14.48 6.73
N ARG A 228 0.42 14.89 7.50
CA ARG A 228 0.51 16.12 8.31
C ARG A 228 1.68 16.10 9.28
N ARG A 229 1.96 14.97 9.88
CA ARG A 229 3.11 14.80 10.80
C ARG A 229 4.45 14.96 10.11
N CYS A 230 4.50 14.62 8.83
CA CYS A 230 5.70 14.72 8.00
C CYS A 230 5.75 16.01 7.18
N GLY A 231 4.85 16.97 7.35
CA GLY A 231 4.83 18.20 6.56
C GLY A 231 4.45 17.97 5.08
N VAL A 232 3.71 16.92 4.76
CA VAL A 232 3.22 16.61 3.41
C VAL A 232 1.73 16.92 3.32
N ALA A 233 1.30 17.46 2.18
CA ALA A 233 -0.10 17.76 1.93
C ALA A 233 -0.95 16.47 1.93
N GLU A 234 -2.05 16.48 2.71
CA GLU A 234 -2.91 15.30 2.86
C GLU A 234 -3.40 14.73 1.54
N VAL A 235 -3.80 15.63 0.64
CA VAL A 235 -4.36 15.25 -0.66
C VAL A 235 -3.30 14.64 -1.58
N SER A 236 -2.05 15.15 -1.53
CA SER A 236 -0.91 14.58 -2.27
C SER A 236 -0.63 13.15 -1.81
N ALA A 237 -0.61 12.94 -0.48
CA ALA A 237 -0.37 11.62 0.10
C ALA A 237 -1.52 10.64 -0.18
N LEU A 238 -2.76 11.09 -0.06
CA LEU A 238 -3.94 10.28 -0.36
C LEU A 238 -4.02 9.92 -1.85
N TRP A 239 -3.65 10.84 -2.74
CA TRP A 239 -3.63 10.57 -4.18
C TRP A 239 -2.58 9.51 -4.54
N LEU A 240 -1.33 9.66 -4.08
CA LEU A 240 -0.25 8.75 -4.44
C LEU A 240 -0.38 7.38 -3.74
N GLY A 241 -0.86 7.36 -2.49
CA GLY A 241 -1.03 6.15 -1.66
C GLY A 241 -2.39 5.48 -1.85
N PRO A 242 -3.43 5.84 -1.07
CA PRO A 242 -4.73 5.13 -1.12
C PRO A 242 -5.46 5.23 -2.47
N CYS A 243 -5.31 6.32 -3.23
CA CYS A 243 -5.93 6.46 -4.55
C CYS A 243 -5.12 5.81 -5.69
N ASN A 244 -4.05 5.11 -5.36
CA ASN A 244 -3.19 4.43 -6.33
C ASN A 244 -3.95 3.32 -7.08
N PRO A 245 -3.83 3.22 -8.42
CA PRO A 245 -4.45 2.15 -9.20
C PRO A 245 -4.19 0.73 -8.67
N LEU A 246 -2.98 0.45 -8.19
CA LEU A 246 -2.64 -0.87 -7.64
C LEU A 246 -3.47 -1.22 -6.40
N LEU A 247 -3.90 -0.22 -5.61
CA LEU A 247 -4.78 -0.48 -4.47
C LEU A 247 -6.15 -0.96 -4.94
N PHE A 248 -6.76 -0.33 -5.94
CA PHE A 248 -8.04 -0.75 -6.50
C PHE A 248 -7.94 -2.12 -7.17
N MET A 249 -6.90 -2.32 -7.99
CA MET A 249 -6.70 -3.56 -8.74
C MET A 249 -6.45 -4.75 -7.81
N HIS A 250 -5.52 -4.58 -6.88
CA HIS A 250 -5.04 -5.71 -6.10
C HIS A 250 -5.69 -5.80 -4.71
N LEU A 251 -5.73 -4.70 -3.95
CA LEU A 251 -6.30 -4.81 -2.60
C LEU A 251 -7.82 -4.93 -2.65
N VAL A 252 -8.52 -4.09 -3.42
CA VAL A 252 -9.99 -4.12 -3.48
C VAL A 252 -10.50 -5.25 -4.37
N ALA A 253 -10.12 -5.26 -5.66
CA ALA A 253 -10.59 -6.25 -6.63
C ALA A 253 -9.93 -7.62 -6.43
N GLY A 254 -8.63 -7.66 -6.08
CA GLY A 254 -7.86 -8.89 -5.82
C GLY A 254 -8.04 -9.48 -4.44
N ILE A 255 -8.64 -8.74 -3.50
CA ILE A 255 -8.96 -9.18 -2.13
C ILE A 255 -7.69 -9.60 -1.35
N HIS A 256 -6.60 -8.82 -1.49
CA HIS A 256 -5.36 -9.17 -0.81
C HIS A 256 -5.32 -8.70 0.65
N ASN A 257 -4.86 -9.59 1.53
CA ASN A 257 -4.76 -9.36 2.97
C ASN A 257 -3.76 -8.25 3.36
N GLU A 258 -2.93 -7.81 2.43
CA GLU A 258 -2.06 -6.65 2.59
C GLU A 258 -2.82 -5.36 2.94
N ALA A 259 -4.09 -5.24 2.56
CA ALA A 259 -4.92 -4.12 2.98
C ALA A 259 -5.05 -4.06 4.51
N LEU A 260 -5.36 -5.19 5.14
CA LEU A 260 -5.45 -5.29 6.61
C LEU A 260 -4.09 -5.08 7.26
N MET A 261 -3.04 -5.71 6.74
CA MET A 261 -1.67 -5.53 7.22
C MET A 261 -1.26 -4.05 7.21
N LEU A 262 -1.36 -3.38 6.05
CA LEU A 262 -0.98 -1.98 5.90
C LEU A 262 -1.86 -1.06 6.73
N GLY A 263 -3.16 -1.31 6.79
CA GLY A 263 -4.10 -0.53 7.57
C GLY A 263 -3.77 -0.54 9.07
N LEU A 264 -3.55 -1.72 9.63
CA LEU A 264 -3.15 -1.89 11.04
C LEU A 264 -1.77 -1.30 11.29
N MET A 265 -0.78 -1.55 10.42
CA MET A 265 0.59 -1.05 10.56
C MET A 265 0.63 0.48 10.57
N LEU A 266 -0.01 1.13 9.60
CA LEU A 266 -0.01 2.60 9.50
C LEU A 266 -0.79 3.26 10.63
N THR A 267 -1.93 2.68 11.03
CA THR A 267 -2.72 3.15 12.16
C THR A 267 -1.93 3.02 13.46
N GLY A 268 -1.28 1.89 13.68
CA GLY A 268 -0.42 1.68 14.83
C GLY A 268 0.78 2.62 14.86
N THR A 269 1.40 2.85 13.70
CA THR A 269 2.50 3.82 13.54
C THR A 269 2.05 5.24 13.90
N GLU A 270 0.85 5.68 13.43
CA GLU A 270 0.31 6.99 13.79
C GLU A 270 0.06 7.10 15.30
N PHE A 271 -0.53 6.08 15.94
CA PHE A 271 -0.78 6.11 17.38
C PHE A 271 0.53 6.21 18.17
N ALA A 272 1.51 5.41 17.82
CA ALA A 272 2.81 5.40 18.50
C ALA A 272 3.57 6.73 18.30
N LEU A 273 3.65 7.24 17.07
CA LEU A 273 4.29 8.54 16.80
C LEU A 273 3.53 9.70 17.44
N ARG A 274 2.21 9.63 17.53
CA ARG A 274 1.38 10.61 18.23
C ARG A 274 1.65 10.60 19.75
N ALA A 275 1.88 9.43 20.34
CA ALA A 275 2.31 9.32 21.72
C ALA A 275 3.67 9.98 21.93
N ILE A 276 4.66 9.65 21.09
CA ILE A 276 6.03 10.19 21.15
C ILE A 276 6.04 11.72 21.00
N SER A 277 5.23 12.31 20.12
CA SER A 277 5.20 13.76 19.90
C SER A 277 4.46 14.55 20.98
N ARG A 278 3.62 13.91 21.80
CA ARG A 278 2.90 14.56 22.92
C ARG A 278 3.74 14.70 24.19
N THR A 279 4.90 14.05 24.25
CA THR A 279 5.84 14.24 25.35
C THR A 279 6.64 15.51 25.11
N ARG A 280 6.79 16.36 26.15
CA ARG A 280 7.49 17.65 26.08
C ARG A 280 8.93 17.51 25.53
N ASP A 281 9.33 18.45 24.66
CA ASP A 281 10.68 18.50 24.12
C ASP A 281 11.64 19.09 25.15
N ASN A 282 12.44 18.23 25.79
CA ASN A 282 13.47 18.68 26.72
C ASN A 282 14.91 18.46 26.22
N TYR A 283 15.10 18.05 24.93
CA TYR A 283 16.45 17.82 24.41
C TYR A 283 16.62 18.36 22.98
N PRO A 284 17.56 19.32 22.77
CA PRO A 284 17.96 19.68 21.41
C PRO A 284 18.66 18.49 20.74
N ALA A 285 18.39 18.27 19.48
CA ALA A 285 19.09 17.30 18.63
C ALA A 285 20.58 17.70 18.57
N GLY A 286 21.45 16.97 19.26
CA GLY A 286 22.90 17.19 19.27
C GLY A 286 23.63 15.93 18.77
N PRO A 287 24.92 16.06 18.40
CA PRO A 287 25.72 14.91 17.96
C PRO A 287 25.84 13.86 19.05
N LEU A 288 26.01 12.60 18.63
CA LEU A 288 26.19 11.44 19.51
C LEU A 288 27.43 11.60 20.38
N VAL A 289 27.29 12.27 21.50
CA VAL A 289 28.24 12.20 22.62
C VAL A 289 27.62 11.24 23.64
N PRO A 290 28.37 10.27 24.19
CA PRO A 290 27.90 9.46 25.30
C PRO A 290 27.60 10.37 26.48
N ARG A 291 26.33 10.75 26.65
CA ARG A 291 25.91 11.50 27.84
C ARG A 291 25.47 10.51 28.90
N PRO A 292 25.87 10.76 30.19
CA PRO A 292 25.35 9.96 31.28
C PRO A 292 23.82 10.06 31.25
N LEU A 293 23.16 8.93 31.48
CA LEU A 293 21.72 8.82 31.54
C LEU A 293 21.18 9.74 32.62
N ARG A 294 20.75 10.91 32.23
CA ARG A 294 19.77 11.65 33.01
C ARG A 294 18.41 11.12 32.57
N TRP A 295 17.75 10.40 33.46
CA TRP A 295 16.33 10.17 33.32
C TRP A 295 15.67 11.53 33.17
N PRO A 296 14.67 11.70 32.27
CA PRO A 296 13.89 12.91 32.25
C PRO A 296 13.43 13.20 33.68
N HIS A 297 13.78 14.36 34.21
CA HIS A 297 13.38 14.74 35.56
C HIS A 297 11.85 14.81 35.71
N ASP A 298 11.12 14.90 34.64
CA ASP A 298 9.67 14.79 34.56
C ASP A 298 9.21 13.37 34.16
N ARG A 299 9.40 12.41 35.10
CA ARG A 299 8.68 11.12 35.02
C ARG A 299 7.17 11.30 34.94
N ALA A 300 6.64 12.43 35.40
CA ALA A 300 5.21 12.75 35.37
C ALA A 300 4.60 12.81 33.98
N ASP A 301 5.32 13.21 32.91
CA ASP A 301 4.74 13.33 31.57
C ASP A 301 4.60 11.98 30.86
N TRP A 302 5.43 10.99 31.16
CA TRP A 302 5.33 9.62 30.64
C TRP A 302 4.34 8.75 31.40
N LEU A 303 4.12 9.05 32.68
CA LEU A 303 3.12 8.39 33.53
C LEU A 303 1.69 8.93 33.24
N ARG A 304 1.54 9.93 32.39
CA ARG A 304 0.22 10.29 31.84
C ARG A 304 -0.33 9.11 31.06
N TRP A 305 -1.37 8.48 31.56
CA TRP A 305 -1.93 7.25 31.00
C TRP A 305 -2.28 7.33 29.51
N LYS A 306 -2.67 8.53 28.99
CA LYS A 306 -3.05 8.72 27.58
C LYS A 306 -1.90 8.48 26.58
N PRO A 307 -0.70 9.11 26.69
CA PRO A 307 0.43 8.80 25.81
C PRO A 307 0.87 7.35 25.90
N LEU A 308 0.96 6.80 27.12
CA LEU A 308 1.35 5.40 27.32
C LEU A 308 0.34 4.43 26.67
N ALA A 309 -0.95 4.63 26.89
CA ALA A 309 -2.00 3.82 26.27
C ALA A 309 -1.94 3.89 24.74
N MET A 310 -1.66 5.07 24.17
CA MET A 310 -1.51 5.22 22.72
C MET A 310 -0.25 4.53 22.19
N LEU A 311 0.86 4.54 22.92
CA LEU A 311 2.08 3.83 22.54
C LEU A 311 1.86 2.31 22.57
N ILE A 312 1.23 1.81 23.62
CA ILE A 312 0.87 0.40 23.75
C ILE A 312 -0.09 0.00 22.61
N ALA A 313 -1.18 0.75 22.42
CA ALA A 313 -2.15 0.48 21.35
C ALA A 313 -1.49 0.52 19.96
N GLY A 314 -0.58 1.46 19.73
CA GLY A 314 0.21 1.53 18.49
C GLY A 314 1.06 0.29 18.26
N THR A 315 1.78 -0.15 19.30
CA THR A 315 2.63 -1.36 19.24
C THR A 315 1.78 -2.62 19.04
N VAL A 316 0.63 -2.72 19.73
CA VAL A 316 -0.33 -3.83 19.58
C VAL A 316 -0.84 -3.90 18.14
N LEU A 317 -1.29 -2.78 17.55
CA LEU A 317 -1.80 -2.74 16.18
C LEU A 317 -0.72 -3.11 15.16
N ILE A 318 0.52 -2.64 15.31
CA ILE A 318 1.63 -3.03 14.43
C ILE A 318 1.92 -4.52 14.57
N THR A 319 1.90 -5.05 15.79
CA THR A 319 2.11 -6.48 16.02
C THR A 319 0.96 -7.30 15.42
N MET A 320 -0.29 -6.87 15.56
CA MET A 320 -1.43 -7.51 14.89
C MET A 320 -1.26 -7.48 13.37
N ALA A 321 -0.74 -6.40 12.80
CA ALA A 321 -0.41 -6.34 11.37
C ALA A 321 0.62 -7.40 10.97
N SER A 322 1.64 -7.64 11.81
CA SER A 322 2.64 -8.70 11.58
C SER A 322 2.06 -10.10 11.67
N GLN A 323 0.95 -10.28 12.41
CA GLN A 323 0.20 -11.54 12.47
C GLN A 323 -0.76 -11.73 11.27
N VAL A 324 -0.83 -10.75 10.38
CA VAL A 324 -1.36 -10.90 9.01
C VAL A 324 -0.20 -11.23 8.07
N LYS A 325 0.87 -10.41 8.09
CA LYS A 325 2.07 -10.62 7.27
C LYS A 325 3.31 -10.01 7.94
N LEU A 326 4.35 -10.80 8.12
CA LEU A 326 5.53 -10.51 8.95
C LEU A 326 6.23 -9.17 8.67
N PRO A 327 6.37 -8.65 7.42
CA PRO A 327 7.10 -7.41 7.15
C PRO A 327 6.59 -6.18 7.91
N ALA A 328 5.32 -6.18 8.36
CA ALA A 328 4.78 -5.10 9.18
C ALA A 328 5.51 -4.92 10.52
N LEU A 329 6.18 -5.97 11.02
CA LEU A 329 6.94 -5.92 12.28
C LEU A 329 8.10 -4.90 12.23
N LEU A 330 8.61 -4.57 11.03
CA LEU A 330 9.61 -3.52 10.86
C LEU A 330 9.16 -2.19 11.48
N ALA A 331 7.87 -1.88 11.46
CA ALA A 331 7.33 -0.65 12.04
C ALA A 331 7.55 -0.58 13.56
N VAL A 332 7.54 -1.70 14.28
CA VAL A 332 7.90 -1.74 15.73
C VAL A 332 9.33 -1.26 15.92
N GLY A 333 10.27 -1.72 15.09
CA GLY A 333 11.67 -1.29 15.14
C GLY A 333 11.83 0.21 14.90
N PHE A 334 11.17 0.76 13.87
CA PHE A 334 11.24 2.20 13.57
C PHE A 334 10.60 3.07 14.66
N VAL A 335 9.51 2.63 15.25
CA VAL A 335 8.89 3.33 16.39
C VAL A 335 9.79 3.24 17.64
N ALA A 336 10.38 2.07 17.92
CA ALA A 336 11.29 1.89 19.05
C ALA A 336 12.52 2.80 18.94
N VAL A 337 13.14 2.89 17.78
CA VAL A 337 14.29 3.81 17.59
C VAL A 337 13.88 5.28 17.64
N ALA A 338 12.66 5.63 17.17
CA ALA A 338 12.12 6.98 17.31
C ALA A 338 11.90 7.35 18.77
N LEU A 339 11.38 6.42 19.58
CA LEU A 339 11.24 6.57 21.03
C LEU A 339 12.60 6.70 21.73
N ALA A 340 13.55 5.84 21.36
CA ALA A 340 14.91 5.89 21.90
C ALA A 340 15.61 7.22 21.54
N ALA A 341 15.45 7.71 20.31
CA ALA A 341 15.97 9.01 19.89
C ALA A 341 15.39 10.15 20.75
N LYS A 342 14.08 10.11 21.04
CA LYS A 342 13.41 11.05 21.94
C LYS A 342 13.98 11.01 23.36
N TRP A 343 14.44 9.86 23.81
CA TRP A 343 15.11 9.68 25.11
C TRP A 343 16.62 9.95 25.09
N GLY A 344 17.12 10.64 24.06
CA GLY A 344 18.52 11.05 23.93
C GLY A 344 19.42 10.09 23.16
N GLY A 345 18.88 9.04 22.51
CA GLY A 345 19.58 8.19 21.56
C GLY A 345 20.69 7.31 22.14
N SER A 346 20.76 7.14 23.45
CA SER A 346 21.75 6.28 24.10
C SER A 346 21.45 4.79 23.90
N LEU A 347 22.47 3.94 24.00
CA LEU A 347 22.30 2.49 23.94
C LEU A 347 21.27 1.99 24.96
N ARG A 348 21.28 2.55 26.19
CA ARG A 348 20.30 2.19 27.21
C ARG A 348 18.88 2.62 26.82
N ALA A 349 18.71 3.83 26.24
CA ALA A 349 17.41 4.26 25.72
C ALA A 349 16.91 3.31 24.62
N LEU A 350 17.81 2.87 23.74
CA LEU A 350 17.49 1.91 22.70
C LEU A 350 17.09 0.54 23.26
N LEU A 351 17.84 0.03 24.25
CA LEU A 351 17.53 -1.25 24.91
C LEU A 351 16.20 -1.21 25.67
N VAL A 352 15.91 -0.10 26.36
CA VAL A 352 14.64 0.06 27.09
C VAL A 352 13.47 0.23 26.13
N ALA A 353 13.58 1.09 25.12
CA ALA A 353 12.52 1.27 24.11
C ALA A 353 12.29 -0.01 23.30
N GLY A 354 13.36 -0.60 22.76
CA GLY A 354 13.29 -1.83 22.00
C GLY A 354 12.81 -3.01 22.81
N GLY A 355 13.34 -3.17 24.05
CA GLY A 355 12.94 -4.25 24.96
C GLY A 355 11.48 -4.16 25.40
N SER A 356 11.00 -2.97 25.77
CA SER A 356 9.59 -2.78 26.18
C SER A 356 8.62 -3.02 25.02
N MET A 357 8.90 -2.46 23.84
CA MET A 357 8.06 -2.67 22.65
C MET A 357 8.17 -4.10 22.12
N GLY A 358 9.36 -4.70 22.18
CA GLY A 358 9.57 -6.10 21.86
C GLY A 358 8.81 -7.03 22.80
N ALA A 359 8.80 -6.75 24.12
CA ALA A 359 8.01 -7.52 25.08
C ALA A 359 6.50 -7.46 24.79
N ILE A 360 5.97 -6.28 24.43
CA ILE A 360 4.58 -6.13 24.01
C ILE A 360 4.33 -6.95 22.73
N ALA A 361 5.23 -6.88 21.75
CA ALA A 361 5.10 -7.63 20.51
C ALA A 361 5.10 -9.15 20.74
N VAL A 362 6.00 -9.65 21.60
CA VAL A 362 6.05 -11.06 21.99
C VAL A 362 4.76 -11.47 22.72
N ALA A 363 4.29 -10.65 23.68
CA ALA A 363 3.08 -10.93 24.42
C ALA A 363 1.83 -10.97 23.52
N VAL A 364 1.70 -10.03 22.58
CA VAL A 364 0.58 -10.01 21.61
C VAL A 364 0.66 -11.20 20.67
N THR A 365 1.85 -11.54 20.17
CA THR A 365 2.06 -12.72 19.30
C THR A 365 1.72 -14.01 20.05
N ALA A 366 2.16 -14.14 21.29
CA ALA A 366 1.85 -15.29 22.12
C ALA A 366 0.34 -15.39 22.40
N LEU A 367 -0.29 -14.27 22.76
CA LEU A 367 -1.73 -14.21 23.02
C LEU A 367 -2.55 -14.63 21.78
N ILE A 368 -2.23 -14.10 20.60
CA ILE A 368 -2.93 -14.44 19.35
C ILE A 368 -2.67 -15.90 18.99
N GLY A 369 -1.43 -16.35 19.03
CA GLY A 369 -1.09 -17.74 18.70
C GLY A 369 -1.82 -18.75 19.60
N TRP A 370 -1.90 -18.46 20.89
CA TRP A 370 -2.57 -19.29 21.86
C TRP A 370 -4.09 -19.20 21.75
N SER A 371 -4.66 -18.00 21.78
CA SER A 371 -6.12 -17.81 21.72
C SER A 371 -6.75 -18.30 20.42
N SER A 372 -6.00 -18.23 19.31
CA SER A 372 -6.45 -18.79 18.03
C SER A 372 -6.38 -20.33 17.99
N GLY A 373 -5.60 -20.95 18.86
CA GLY A 373 -5.27 -22.38 18.79
C GLY A 373 -4.37 -22.76 17.61
N LEU A 374 -3.87 -21.79 16.82
CA LEU A 374 -3.03 -22.02 15.64
C LEU A 374 -1.53 -22.07 15.97
N GLY A 375 -1.14 -21.64 17.18
CA GLY A 375 0.24 -21.67 17.63
C GLY A 375 1.18 -20.80 16.80
N PHE A 376 2.43 -21.28 16.64
CA PHE A 376 3.53 -20.53 16.01
C PHE A 376 4.08 -21.20 14.74
N GLY A 377 3.37 -22.20 14.19
CA GLY A 377 3.79 -22.93 13.00
C GLY A 377 4.08 -22.04 11.80
N TRP A 378 3.41 -20.87 11.70
CA TRP A 378 3.61 -19.91 10.63
C TRP A 378 5.06 -19.38 10.50
N LEU A 379 5.84 -19.36 11.59
CA LEU A 379 7.25 -18.97 11.55
C LEU A 379 8.10 -19.93 10.69
N PHE A 380 7.72 -21.19 10.62
CA PHE A 380 8.41 -22.21 9.83
C PHE A 380 7.92 -22.28 8.38
N THR A 381 6.73 -21.71 8.10
CA THR A 381 6.16 -21.67 6.74
C THR A 381 6.50 -20.39 5.97
N LEU A 382 7.27 -19.47 6.53
CA LEU A 382 7.70 -18.24 5.84
C LEU A 382 8.48 -18.52 4.55
N GLY A 383 9.17 -19.67 4.49
CA GLY A 383 9.91 -20.13 3.32
C GLY A 383 9.04 -20.70 2.19
N THR A 384 7.76 -20.99 2.42
CA THR A 384 6.89 -21.61 1.40
C THR A 384 6.70 -20.73 0.17
N ALA A 385 6.73 -19.41 0.34
CA ALA A 385 6.70 -18.46 -0.76
C ALA A 385 7.89 -18.60 -1.73
N ASN A 386 9.01 -19.22 -1.32
CA ASN A 386 10.20 -19.39 -2.15
C ASN A 386 9.97 -20.32 -3.36
N VAL A 387 8.87 -21.09 -3.39
CA VAL A 387 8.46 -21.88 -4.55
C VAL A 387 8.18 -20.96 -5.76
N VAL A 388 7.73 -19.72 -5.52
CA VAL A 388 7.44 -18.75 -6.59
C VAL A 388 8.75 -18.19 -7.18
N ARG A 389 8.88 -18.29 -8.51
CA ARG A 389 9.95 -17.64 -9.27
C ARG A 389 9.39 -16.35 -9.89
N SER A 390 9.33 -15.28 -9.07
CA SER A 390 8.80 -13.99 -9.52
C SER A 390 9.83 -13.25 -10.39
N TRP A 391 9.48 -12.98 -11.63
CA TRP A 391 10.30 -12.15 -12.54
C TRP A 391 10.45 -10.70 -12.07
N MET A 392 9.56 -10.22 -11.18
CA MET A 392 9.65 -8.89 -10.58
C MET A 392 10.73 -8.78 -9.50
N SER A 393 11.28 -9.90 -9.03
CA SER A 393 12.35 -9.94 -8.03
C SER A 393 13.71 -9.85 -8.71
N PRO A 394 14.52 -8.77 -8.51
CA PRO A 394 15.86 -8.69 -9.07
C PRO A 394 16.76 -9.89 -8.77
N PRO A 395 16.80 -10.44 -7.54
CA PRO A 395 17.53 -11.69 -7.27
C PRO A 395 17.08 -12.87 -8.14
N THR A 396 15.78 -12.98 -8.41
CA THR A 396 15.23 -14.03 -9.27
C THR A 396 15.53 -13.78 -10.74
N LEU A 397 15.48 -12.52 -11.21
CA LEU A 397 15.83 -12.16 -12.59
C LEU A 397 17.29 -12.50 -12.91
N VAL A 398 18.22 -12.20 -11.99
CA VAL A 398 19.63 -12.55 -12.16
C VAL A 398 19.78 -14.06 -12.31
N ALA A 399 19.11 -14.85 -11.46
CA ALA A 399 19.19 -16.31 -11.54
C ALA A 399 18.58 -16.87 -12.83
N LEU A 400 17.43 -16.35 -13.27
CA LEU A 400 16.80 -16.76 -14.53
C LEU A 400 17.67 -16.38 -15.73
N GLY A 401 18.27 -15.18 -15.73
CA GLY A 401 19.16 -14.73 -16.78
C GLY A 401 20.42 -15.59 -16.89
N THR A 402 21.05 -15.93 -15.76
CA THR A 402 22.24 -16.80 -15.76
C THR A 402 21.92 -18.22 -16.20
N GLY A 403 20.74 -18.77 -15.85
CA GLY A 403 20.31 -20.08 -16.34
C GLY A 403 20.10 -20.10 -17.86
N GLN A 404 19.49 -19.04 -18.41
CA GLN A 404 19.30 -18.90 -19.87
C GLN A 404 20.66 -18.79 -20.59
N VAL A 405 21.58 -17.98 -20.10
CA VAL A 405 22.94 -17.87 -20.65
C VAL A 405 23.66 -19.20 -20.56
N GLY A 406 23.54 -19.92 -19.43
CA GLY A 406 24.12 -21.26 -19.27
C GLY A 406 23.62 -22.23 -20.32
N ASN A 407 22.33 -22.27 -20.57
CA ASN A 407 21.74 -23.12 -21.62
C ASN A 407 22.24 -22.73 -23.02
N LEU A 408 22.31 -21.44 -23.35
CA LEU A 408 22.78 -20.94 -24.64
C LEU A 408 24.26 -21.29 -24.90
N LEU A 409 25.06 -21.35 -23.84
CA LEU A 409 26.47 -21.70 -23.92
C LEU A 409 26.76 -23.21 -23.77
N GLY A 410 25.72 -24.04 -23.67
CA GLY A 410 25.86 -25.48 -23.47
C GLY A 410 26.40 -25.91 -22.08
N LEU A 411 26.38 -24.98 -21.10
CA LEU A 411 26.83 -25.21 -19.72
C LEU A 411 25.73 -25.78 -18.79
N GLY A 412 24.48 -25.88 -19.30
CA GLY A 412 23.32 -26.35 -18.55
C GLY A 412 22.60 -25.26 -17.77
N ASP A 413 21.48 -25.65 -17.13
CA ASP A 413 20.64 -24.73 -16.34
C ASP A 413 21.14 -24.59 -14.89
N HIS A 414 21.75 -23.47 -14.56
CA HIS A 414 22.25 -23.13 -13.23
C HIS A 414 21.27 -22.27 -12.41
N THR A 415 20.04 -22.06 -12.90
CA THR A 415 19.03 -21.16 -12.27
C THR A 415 18.86 -21.46 -10.79
N THR A 416 18.70 -22.71 -10.40
CA THR A 416 18.40 -23.08 -8.99
C THR A 416 19.56 -22.76 -8.04
N ALA A 417 20.80 -23.05 -8.45
CA ALA A 417 22.00 -22.78 -7.65
C ALA A 417 22.21 -21.27 -7.47
N VAL A 418 22.14 -20.51 -8.59
CA VAL A 418 22.28 -19.05 -8.58
C VAL A 418 21.14 -18.39 -7.81
N LEU A 419 19.90 -18.92 -7.88
CA LEU A 419 18.75 -18.41 -7.14
C LEU A 419 18.96 -18.50 -5.62
N GLY A 420 19.50 -19.61 -5.11
CA GLY A 420 19.85 -19.74 -3.69
C GLY A 420 20.85 -18.66 -3.24
N LEU A 421 21.91 -18.47 -4.03
CA LEU A 421 22.94 -17.46 -3.74
C LEU A 421 22.40 -16.03 -3.80
N THR A 422 21.69 -15.66 -4.86
CA THR A 422 21.17 -14.28 -5.04
C THR A 422 20.13 -13.93 -3.99
N ARG A 423 19.31 -14.87 -3.56
CA ARG A 423 18.34 -14.70 -2.46
C ARG A 423 19.05 -14.49 -1.12
N ALA A 424 20.08 -15.28 -0.82
CA ALA A 424 20.88 -15.11 0.40
C ALA A 424 21.57 -13.74 0.45
N ILE A 425 22.19 -13.32 -0.66
CA ILE A 425 22.78 -11.99 -0.81
C ILE A 425 21.72 -10.91 -0.61
N GLY A 426 20.54 -11.07 -1.21
CA GLY A 426 19.41 -10.14 -1.04
C GLY A 426 19.02 -9.95 0.43
N VAL A 427 18.89 -11.04 1.20
CA VAL A 427 18.56 -11.00 2.63
C VAL A 427 19.64 -10.27 3.43
N ILE A 428 20.92 -10.51 3.14
CA ILE A 428 22.05 -9.83 3.80
C ILE A 428 22.00 -8.32 3.51
N ILE A 429 21.76 -7.93 2.26
CA ILE A 429 21.63 -6.51 1.88
C ILE A 429 20.44 -5.86 2.60
N ILE A 430 19.28 -6.55 2.66
CA ILE A 430 18.12 -6.07 3.44
C ILE A 430 18.52 -5.82 4.89
N ALA A 431 19.17 -6.78 5.55
CA ALA A 431 19.58 -6.66 6.95
C ALA A 431 20.51 -5.45 7.18
N ILE A 432 21.51 -5.29 6.31
CA ILE A 432 22.46 -4.16 6.37
C ILE A 432 21.74 -2.82 6.19
N LEU A 433 20.91 -2.70 5.15
CA LEU A 433 20.22 -1.45 4.83
C LEU A 433 19.16 -1.10 5.87
N VAL A 434 18.40 -2.07 6.36
CA VAL A 434 17.39 -1.83 7.42
C VAL A 434 18.08 -1.39 8.71
N THR A 435 19.17 -2.05 9.11
CA THR A 435 19.95 -1.65 10.28
C THR A 435 20.49 -0.22 10.13
N TRP A 436 21.03 0.10 8.96
CA TRP A 436 21.52 1.45 8.67
C TRP A 436 20.40 2.50 8.71
N LEU A 437 19.19 2.20 8.20
CA LEU A 437 18.02 3.07 8.27
C LEU A 437 17.57 3.28 9.72
N LEU A 438 17.50 2.22 10.54
CA LEU A 438 17.19 2.30 11.96
C LEU A 438 18.20 3.21 12.70
N LEU A 439 19.49 3.03 12.45
CA LEU A 439 20.55 3.89 13.01
C LEU A 439 20.44 5.34 12.52
N SER A 440 20.01 5.56 11.27
CA SER A 440 19.79 6.90 10.73
C SER A 440 18.62 7.62 11.41
N VAL A 441 17.54 6.89 11.74
CA VAL A 441 16.42 7.41 12.53
C VAL A 441 16.84 7.67 13.97
N LEU A 442 17.58 6.75 14.61
CA LEU A 442 18.09 6.92 15.97
C LEU A 442 18.96 8.17 16.11
N ARG A 443 19.72 8.50 15.04
CA ARG A 443 20.59 9.69 14.99
C ARG A 443 19.86 10.97 14.56
N GLY A 444 18.53 10.93 14.39
CA GLY A 444 17.73 12.09 13.94
C GLY A 444 18.00 12.55 12.50
N ARG A 445 18.67 11.72 11.69
CA ARG A 445 19.01 12.04 10.29
C ARG A 445 17.88 11.73 9.31
N LEU A 446 16.94 10.89 9.72
CA LEU A 446 15.83 10.44 8.90
C LEU A 446 14.56 10.35 9.75
N HIS A 447 13.43 10.76 9.18
CA HIS A 447 12.13 10.61 9.82
C HIS A 447 11.74 9.12 9.89
N PRO A 448 11.15 8.62 11.00
CA PRO A 448 10.82 7.19 11.16
C PRO A 448 9.89 6.66 10.07
N VAL A 449 8.93 7.44 9.59
CA VAL A 449 8.03 7.04 8.49
C VAL A 449 8.80 6.91 7.18
N GLY A 450 9.71 7.83 6.89
CA GLY A 450 10.58 7.74 5.71
C GLY A 450 11.50 6.52 5.77
N GLY A 451 12.12 6.28 6.95
CA GLY A 451 12.92 5.09 7.20
C GLY A 451 12.15 3.79 7.00
N LEU A 452 10.95 3.70 7.57
CA LEU A 452 10.06 2.53 7.41
C LEU A 452 9.68 2.30 5.95
N GLY A 453 9.27 3.34 5.23
CA GLY A 453 8.87 3.22 3.83
C GLY A 453 10.02 2.76 2.93
N VAL A 454 11.24 3.30 3.14
CA VAL A 454 12.44 2.85 2.41
C VAL A 454 12.82 1.41 2.79
N ALA A 455 12.75 1.04 4.07
CA ALA A 455 13.02 -0.31 4.54
C ALA A 455 12.07 -1.34 3.90
N LEU A 456 10.77 -1.03 3.86
CA LEU A 456 9.78 -1.87 3.17
C LEU A 456 10.05 -1.93 1.67
N GLY A 457 10.45 -0.82 1.02
CA GLY A 457 10.83 -0.80 -0.39
C GLY A 457 12.03 -1.69 -0.70
N VAL A 458 13.08 -1.59 0.11
CA VAL A 458 14.27 -2.46 0.00
C VAL A 458 13.88 -3.93 0.20
N THR A 459 13.04 -4.21 1.20
CA THR A 459 12.55 -5.57 1.47
C THR A 459 11.77 -6.10 0.27
N VAL A 460 10.87 -5.31 -0.32
CA VAL A 460 10.10 -5.72 -1.51
C VAL A 460 11.03 -6.00 -2.69
N LEU A 461 11.98 -5.11 -2.99
CA LEU A 461 12.85 -5.25 -4.16
C LEU A 461 13.81 -6.44 -4.06
N LEU A 462 14.32 -6.73 -2.86
CA LEU A 462 15.34 -7.76 -2.65
C LEU A 462 14.77 -9.07 -2.07
N ALA A 463 13.45 -9.10 -1.75
CA ALA A 463 12.81 -10.32 -1.28
C ALA A 463 12.85 -11.42 -2.36
N PRO A 464 12.85 -12.70 -1.94
CA PRO A 464 12.78 -13.84 -2.85
C PRO A 464 11.60 -13.81 -3.80
N VAL A 465 10.48 -13.24 -3.35
CA VAL A 465 9.22 -13.15 -4.10
C VAL A 465 8.72 -11.72 -4.09
N VAL A 466 8.43 -11.19 -5.27
CA VAL A 466 7.82 -9.88 -5.45
C VAL A 466 6.52 -10.05 -6.21
N GLN A 467 5.47 -9.47 -5.65
CA GLN A 467 4.15 -9.42 -6.27
C GLN A 467 3.76 -7.96 -6.57
N PRO A 468 2.92 -7.69 -7.56
CA PRO A 468 2.53 -6.32 -7.94
C PRO A 468 2.05 -5.46 -6.77
N TRP A 469 1.25 -6.02 -5.89
CA TRP A 469 0.68 -5.31 -4.73
C TRP A 469 1.68 -5.07 -3.60
N TYR A 470 2.85 -5.73 -3.60
CA TYR A 470 3.90 -5.46 -2.61
C TYR A 470 4.50 -4.06 -2.77
N LEU A 471 4.43 -3.46 -3.96
CA LEU A 471 4.86 -2.08 -4.15
C LEU A 471 4.11 -1.10 -3.23
N LEU A 472 2.86 -1.40 -2.88
CA LEU A 472 2.07 -0.58 -1.95
C LEU A 472 2.65 -0.56 -0.53
N TRP A 473 3.44 -1.57 -0.14
CA TRP A 473 4.11 -1.57 1.18
C TRP A 473 5.07 -0.40 1.31
N ALA A 474 5.73 -0.01 0.23
CA ALA A 474 6.62 1.14 0.17
C ALA A 474 5.91 2.43 -0.23
N ILE A 475 5.08 2.38 -1.28
CA ILE A 475 4.45 3.56 -1.87
C ILE A 475 3.55 4.27 -0.85
N ILE A 476 2.72 3.54 -0.08
CA ILE A 476 1.76 4.16 0.84
C ILE A 476 2.47 4.90 1.99
N PRO A 477 3.39 4.30 2.78
CA PRO A 477 4.10 5.04 3.81
C PRO A 477 5.00 6.14 3.22
N LEU A 478 5.67 5.92 2.09
CA LEU A 478 6.49 6.95 1.45
C LEU A 478 5.66 8.10 0.89
N ALA A 479 4.45 7.87 0.41
CA ALA A 479 3.54 8.94 -0.01
C ALA A 479 3.23 9.93 1.11
N THR A 480 3.33 9.51 2.38
CA THR A 480 3.12 10.39 3.54
C THR A 480 4.35 11.21 3.92
N TRP A 481 5.52 10.92 3.34
CA TRP A 481 6.77 11.56 3.71
C TRP A 481 7.56 12.09 2.51
N ALA A 482 7.68 11.33 1.42
CA ALA A 482 8.47 11.71 0.25
C ALA A 482 7.64 12.57 -0.71
N SER A 483 8.00 13.84 -0.84
CA SER A 483 7.26 14.84 -1.61
C SER A 483 7.98 15.31 -2.89
N ARG A 484 9.27 15.00 -3.03
CA ARG A 484 10.06 15.46 -4.18
C ARG A 484 9.65 14.80 -5.49
N PRO A 485 9.71 15.55 -6.62
CA PRO A 485 9.29 15.08 -7.93
C PRO A 485 9.97 13.77 -8.37
N GLY A 486 11.26 13.59 -8.07
CA GLY A 486 12.00 12.38 -8.43
C GLY A 486 11.40 11.11 -7.81
N PHE A 487 11.06 11.13 -6.53
CA PHE A 487 10.39 10.00 -5.89
C PHE A 487 8.99 9.78 -6.47
N ARG A 488 8.19 10.86 -6.56
CA ARG A 488 6.81 10.78 -7.09
C ARG A 488 6.80 10.24 -8.52
N GLY A 489 7.70 10.75 -9.38
CA GLY A 489 7.85 10.26 -10.75
C GLY A 489 8.17 8.77 -10.81
N THR A 490 9.11 8.30 -9.97
CA THR A 490 9.44 6.87 -9.88
C THR A 490 8.25 6.04 -9.41
N ALA A 491 7.55 6.48 -8.35
CA ALA A 491 6.37 5.78 -7.83
C ALA A 491 5.24 5.72 -8.87
N ILE A 492 5.01 6.82 -9.62
CA ILE A 492 4.04 6.87 -10.73
C ILE A 492 4.45 5.88 -11.82
N ALA A 493 5.71 5.94 -12.28
CA ALA A 493 6.19 5.07 -13.35
C ALA A 493 6.08 3.58 -12.97
N MET A 494 6.47 3.21 -11.75
CA MET A 494 6.34 1.84 -11.25
C MET A 494 4.88 1.40 -11.12
N THR A 495 4.00 2.29 -10.65
CA THR A 495 2.56 2.02 -10.57
C THR A 495 1.98 1.72 -11.95
N LEU A 496 2.30 2.53 -12.96
CA LEU A 496 1.79 2.36 -14.33
C LEU A 496 2.38 1.12 -14.98
N LEU A 497 3.70 0.93 -14.86
CA LEU A 497 4.38 -0.24 -15.42
C LEU A 497 3.76 -1.54 -14.89
N VAL A 498 3.63 -1.64 -13.58
CA VAL A 498 3.12 -2.86 -12.94
C VAL A 498 1.60 -2.98 -13.08
N GLY A 499 0.87 -1.89 -13.05
CA GLY A 499 -0.59 -1.90 -13.21
C GLY A 499 -1.05 -2.23 -14.63
N ILE A 500 -0.27 -1.85 -15.65
CA ILE A 500 -0.63 -2.09 -17.06
C ILE A 500 -0.04 -3.42 -17.57
N PHE A 501 1.23 -3.70 -17.24
CA PHE A 501 1.98 -4.87 -17.73
C PHE A 501 2.11 -6.00 -16.70
N GLY A 502 1.41 -5.90 -15.58
CA GLY A 502 1.39 -6.89 -14.51
C GLY A 502 0.59 -8.15 -14.87
N PRO A 503 0.07 -8.88 -13.87
CA PRO A 503 -0.66 -10.11 -14.09
C PRO A 503 -1.96 -9.87 -14.87
N THR A 504 -2.38 -10.90 -15.60
CA THR A 504 -3.66 -10.92 -16.30
C THR A 504 -4.84 -10.85 -15.32
N ALA A 505 -6.02 -10.55 -15.84
CA ALA A 505 -7.21 -10.24 -15.04
C ALA A 505 -7.64 -11.36 -14.06
N ASN A 506 -7.26 -12.62 -14.29
CA ASN A 506 -7.57 -13.74 -13.37
C ASN A 506 -6.35 -14.28 -12.61
N GLY A 507 -5.17 -13.69 -12.82
CA GLY A 507 -3.92 -14.22 -12.26
C GLY A 507 -3.38 -15.47 -12.95
N ASP A 508 -4.15 -16.10 -13.85
CA ASP A 508 -3.71 -17.21 -14.70
C ASP A 508 -3.17 -16.70 -16.04
N ARG A 509 -2.63 -17.62 -16.83
CA ARG A 509 -2.16 -17.31 -18.17
C ARG A 509 -3.31 -17.43 -19.16
N PHE A 510 -3.71 -16.31 -19.78
CA PHE A 510 -4.42 -16.34 -21.04
C PHE A 510 -3.47 -16.81 -22.16
N ALA A 511 -4.01 -17.34 -23.24
CA ALA A 511 -3.21 -17.60 -24.42
C ALA A 511 -2.59 -16.29 -24.94
N LEU A 512 -1.35 -16.35 -25.43
CA LEU A 512 -0.62 -15.14 -25.85
C LEU A 512 -1.41 -14.33 -26.88
N PHE A 513 -2.08 -15.00 -27.85
CA PHE A 513 -2.89 -14.30 -28.85
C PHE A 513 -4.04 -13.50 -28.21
N GLN A 514 -4.69 -14.03 -27.18
CA GLN A 514 -5.76 -13.32 -26.45
C GLN A 514 -5.23 -12.06 -25.75
N ILE A 515 -4.01 -12.15 -25.18
CA ILE A 515 -3.35 -11.01 -24.54
C ILE A 515 -2.99 -9.94 -25.58
N PHE A 516 -2.44 -10.34 -26.74
CA PHE A 516 -2.10 -9.41 -27.81
C PHE A 516 -3.35 -8.76 -28.39
N ASP A 517 -4.38 -9.54 -28.72
CA ASP A 517 -5.64 -9.01 -29.26
C ASP A 517 -6.29 -8.03 -28.29
N ALA A 518 -6.37 -8.38 -27.00
CA ALA A 518 -6.92 -7.51 -25.98
C ALA A 518 -6.09 -6.22 -25.78
N THR A 519 -4.77 -6.32 -25.86
CA THR A 519 -3.88 -5.16 -25.72
C THR A 519 -4.03 -4.21 -26.91
N ILE A 520 -4.04 -4.74 -28.14
CA ILE A 520 -4.22 -3.94 -29.35
C ILE A 520 -5.60 -3.27 -29.33
N ALA A 521 -6.67 -4.05 -29.09
CA ALA A 521 -8.02 -3.52 -29.03
C ALA A 521 -8.16 -2.45 -27.93
N SER A 522 -7.63 -2.68 -26.74
CA SER A 522 -7.63 -1.70 -25.65
C SER A 522 -6.87 -0.43 -26.02
N THR A 523 -5.72 -0.55 -26.69
CA THR A 523 -4.92 0.60 -27.15
C THR A 523 -5.71 1.45 -28.12
N VAL A 524 -6.37 0.82 -29.11
CA VAL A 524 -7.21 1.52 -30.11
C VAL A 524 -8.39 2.21 -29.41
N ILE A 525 -9.11 1.49 -28.53
CA ILE A 525 -10.26 2.06 -27.80
C ILE A 525 -9.82 3.27 -26.95
N VAL A 526 -8.72 3.14 -26.20
CA VAL A 526 -8.21 4.24 -25.37
C VAL A 526 -7.75 5.41 -26.23
N ALA A 527 -7.08 5.18 -27.35
CA ALA A 527 -6.69 6.24 -28.27
C ALA A 527 -7.91 7.00 -28.82
N LEU A 528 -8.96 6.29 -29.22
CA LEU A 528 -10.23 6.89 -29.64
C LEU A 528 -10.89 7.68 -28.50
N LEU A 529 -10.92 7.14 -27.29
CA LEU A 529 -11.46 7.84 -26.11
C LEU A 529 -10.67 9.12 -25.82
N ILE A 530 -9.34 9.09 -25.91
CA ILE A 530 -8.51 10.29 -25.77
C ILE A 530 -8.89 11.32 -26.85
N ALA A 531 -8.99 10.92 -28.10
CA ALA A 531 -9.36 11.81 -29.21
C ALA A 531 -10.73 12.45 -28.99
N ILE A 532 -11.76 11.66 -28.63
CA ILE A 532 -13.13 12.13 -28.39
C ILE A 532 -13.21 13.05 -27.17
N THR A 533 -12.42 12.75 -26.12
CA THR A 533 -12.47 13.49 -24.85
C THR A 533 -11.41 14.59 -24.76
N TYR A 534 -10.66 14.83 -25.84
CA TYR A 534 -9.48 15.70 -25.82
C TYR A 534 -9.74 17.12 -25.30
N THR A 535 -10.88 17.70 -25.65
CA THR A 535 -11.31 19.02 -25.19
C THR A 535 -12.10 19.00 -23.87
N ARG A 536 -12.59 17.82 -23.46
CA ARG A 536 -13.48 17.66 -22.31
C ARG A 536 -12.77 17.24 -21.04
N LEU A 537 -11.60 16.62 -21.16
CA LEU A 537 -10.77 16.15 -20.05
C LEU A 537 -9.45 16.93 -20.03
N PRO A 538 -8.77 17.01 -18.86
CA PRO A 538 -7.53 17.77 -18.71
C PRO A 538 -6.31 17.00 -19.28
N TRP A 539 -6.34 16.66 -20.57
CA TRP A 539 -5.21 16.05 -21.27
C TRP A 539 -4.04 17.02 -21.44
N ARG A 540 -4.35 18.34 -21.55
CA ARG A 540 -3.36 19.44 -21.58
C ARG A 540 -3.21 20.08 -20.20
N PRO A 541 -2.10 20.79 -19.94
CA PRO A 541 -2.03 21.71 -18.80
C PRO A 541 -3.27 22.63 -18.83
N LEU A 542 -3.87 22.83 -17.65
CA LEU A 542 -4.96 23.79 -17.53
C LEU A 542 -4.39 25.18 -17.88
N PRO A 543 -5.13 26.03 -18.63
CA PRO A 543 -4.70 27.40 -18.83
C PRO A 543 -4.42 28.04 -17.47
N GLU A 544 -3.31 28.74 -17.35
CA GLU A 544 -3.14 29.67 -16.25
C GLU A 544 -4.36 30.58 -16.29
N ALA A 545 -5.04 30.72 -15.15
CA ALA A 545 -6.13 31.68 -15.07
C ALA A 545 -5.49 33.04 -15.35
N ASP A 546 -5.74 33.57 -16.55
CA ASP A 546 -5.38 34.94 -16.86
C ASP A 546 -5.79 35.77 -15.66
N GLY A 547 -4.83 36.52 -15.10
CA GLY A 547 -5.00 37.17 -13.82
C GLY A 547 -6.35 37.88 -13.78
N VAL A 548 -7.22 37.35 -12.96
CA VAL A 548 -8.38 38.10 -12.51
C VAL A 548 -7.77 39.34 -11.86
N ASP A 549 -7.90 40.45 -12.55
CA ASP A 549 -7.41 41.74 -12.11
C ASP A 549 -8.01 42.01 -10.71
N ASP A 550 -7.23 41.66 -9.67
CA ASP A 550 -7.61 41.90 -8.26
C ASP A 550 -7.81 43.39 -7.97
N ARG A 551 -7.60 44.26 -8.99
CA ARG A 551 -7.84 45.71 -8.92
C ARG A 551 -9.33 46.07 -9.06
N ALA A 552 -10.18 45.15 -9.52
CA ALA A 552 -11.61 45.44 -9.73
C ALA A 552 -12.50 45.19 -8.51
N SER A 553 -12.00 44.66 -7.40
CA SER A 553 -12.78 44.38 -6.21
C SER A 553 -12.43 45.15 -4.95
N SER A 554 -11.54 46.15 -5.04
CA SER A 554 -11.35 47.09 -3.93
C SER A 554 -12.44 48.14 -4.00
N PRO A 555 -13.36 48.27 -3.02
CA PRO A 555 -14.30 49.37 -2.97
C PRO A 555 -13.47 50.67 -2.89
N PRO A 556 -13.90 51.79 -3.55
CA PRO A 556 -13.18 53.06 -3.51
C PRO A 556 -13.02 53.50 -2.06
N VAL A 557 -11.79 53.71 -1.65
CA VAL A 557 -11.47 54.27 -0.35
C VAL A 557 -12.08 55.67 -0.33
N PRO A 558 -12.99 55.96 0.63
CA PRO A 558 -13.58 57.29 0.73
C PRO A 558 -12.47 58.31 1.01
N PRO A 559 -12.52 59.54 0.43
CA PRO A 559 -11.50 60.55 0.63
C PRO A 559 -11.37 60.85 2.12
N VAL A 560 -10.14 60.79 2.61
CA VAL A 560 -9.80 61.22 3.98
C VAL A 560 -10.15 62.68 4.09
N ALA A 561 -11.11 63.05 4.92
CA ALA A 561 -11.42 64.42 5.24
C ALA A 561 -10.22 65.04 5.96
N ASN A 562 -9.68 66.09 5.40
CA ASN A 562 -8.65 66.92 6.02
C ASN A 562 -9.15 67.46 7.37
N SER A 563 -8.51 66.99 8.43
CA SER A 563 -8.74 67.50 9.79
C SER A 563 -7.78 68.70 10.08
N ASP A 564 -7.77 69.71 9.21
CA ASP A 564 -7.13 70.98 9.49
C ASP A 564 -8.16 72.11 9.56
N ALA A 565 -8.92 72.13 10.65
CA ALA A 565 -9.69 73.32 11.06
C ALA A 565 -10.14 73.12 12.51
N TYR A 566 -9.29 73.44 13.46
CA TYR A 566 -9.66 73.97 14.78
C TYR A 566 -8.39 74.23 15.60
N ALA A 567 -7.71 75.32 15.25
CA ALA A 567 -6.89 76.08 16.16
C ALA A 567 -7.22 77.52 15.98
N GLU A 568 -7.55 78.19 17.04
CA GLU A 568 -7.61 79.58 17.42
C GLU A 568 -8.97 80.03 17.97
N THR A 569 -8.99 80.08 19.23
CA THR A 569 -8.98 81.26 20.18
C THR A 569 -10.40 81.58 20.76
N PRO A 570 -10.46 82.33 21.89
CA PRO A 570 -9.45 82.77 22.91
C PRO A 570 -9.72 82.12 24.28
#